data_56a29aaa3e2f7fb35610257130abe0e5
#
_entry.id   56a29aaa3e2f7fb35610257130abe0e5
#
_cell.length_a   1.000
_cell.length_b   1.000
_cell.length_c   1.000
_cell.angle_alpha   90.00
_cell.angle_beta   90.00
_cell.angle_gamma   90.00
#
_symmetry.space_group_name_H-M   'P 1'
#
loop_
_entity.id
_entity.type
_entity.pdbx_description
1 polymer ?
#
loop_
_entity_poly.entity_id
_entity_poly.type
_entity_poly.pdbx_seq_one_letter_code
_entity_poly.pdbx_strand_id
1 'polypeptide(L)'
;MAQQQQVQVAAEFKLVVVGDGAVGKTTFVKRHLTGEFEKKYLATQGVEVSQVVFYTTHGPIRLVIWDTAGQEKLGGLREGYYIGAHCAIIMFDVTSRISYKNVPKWHKDLTRICENIPIVLVGNKVDSKDRKVKARQITFHRKVNIQYYDVSAKSNYQYEKPFLYLLRRLANDANLSLVQAMALLPPEIPIDPEYAAQIEKERQNAENQPLPDEEDDEFK
;
A
#
# COMPACT_ATOMS: atom_id res chain seq x y z
N MET A 1 -5.62 -33.13 -13.52
CA MET A 1 -6.25 -32.20 -12.57
C MET A 1 -5.35 -32.11 -11.35
N ALA A 2 -4.54 -31.06 -11.25
CA ALA A 2 -3.70 -30.84 -10.08
C ALA A 2 -4.60 -30.42 -8.93
N GLN A 3 -4.70 -31.22 -7.88
CA GLN A 3 -5.32 -30.84 -6.63
C GLN A 3 -4.51 -29.67 -6.06
N GLN A 4 -5.10 -28.46 -6.06
CA GLN A 4 -4.59 -27.36 -5.25
C GLN A 4 -4.65 -27.82 -3.80
N GLN A 5 -3.50 -28.20 -3.24
CA GLN A 5 -3.37 -28.45 -1.80
C GLN A 5 -3.79 -27.13 -1.12
N GLN A 6 -4.93 -27.15 -0.42
CA GLN A 6 -5.36 -26.04 0.42
C GLN A 6 -4.32 -25.88 1.52
N VAL A 7 -3.53 -24.82 1.43
CA VAL A 7 -2.56 -24.46 2.50
C VAL A 7 -3.38 -24.19 3.75
N GLN A 8 -3.18 -25.00 4.80
CA GLN A 8 -3.77 -24.73 6.11
C GLN A 8 -3.14 -23.46 6.67
N VAL A 9 -3.94 -22.41 6.84
CA VAL A 9 -3.46 -21.10 7.34
C VAL A 9 -3.66 -20.99 8.84
N ALA A 10 -2.73 -20.30 9.51
CA ALA A 10 -2.82 -20.00 10.94
C ALA A 10 -3.83 -18.88 11.21
N ALA A 11 -3.97 -17.93 10.26
CA ALA A 11 -4.93 -16.85 10.34
C ALA A 11 -5.31 -16.35 8.93
N GLU A 12 -6.48 -15.70 8.84
CA GLU A 12 -6.96 -15.07 7.62
C GLU A 12 -7.49 -13.66 7.94
N PHE A 13 -7.10 -12.67 7.14
CA PHE A 13 -7.53 -11.28 7.33
C PHE A 13 -7.94 -10.65 6.01
N LYS A 14 -8.96 -9.78 6.07
CA LYS A 14 -9.39 -8.94 4.95
C LYS A 14 -8.56 -7.66 4.91
N LEU A 15 -7.88 -7.43 3.79
CA LEU A 15 -7.15 -6.22 3.48
C LEU A 15 -7.89 -5.45 2.38
N VAL A 16 -8.16 -4.17 2.61
CA VAL A 16 -8.73 -3.27 1.58
C VAL A 16 -7.65 -2.34 1.06
N VAL A 17 -7.53 -2.23 -0.28
CA VAL A 17 -6.60 -1.31 -0.94
C VAL A 17 -7.37 -0.20 -1.63
N VAL A 18 -7.15 1.05 -1.20
CA VAL A 18 -7.86 2.24 -1.68
C VAL A 18 -6.90 3.31 -2.19
N GLY A 19 -7.40 4.26 -2.95
CA GLY A 19 -6.66 5.36 -3.55
C GLY A 19 -7.19 5.67 -4.95
N ASP A 20 -6.75 6.76 -5.53
CA ASP A 20 -7.22 7.24 -6.84
C ASP A 20 -6.99 6.23 -7.97
N GLY A 21 -7.63 6.47 -9.11
CA GLY A 21 -7.36 5.71 -10.34
C GLY A 21 -5.91 5.86 -10.80
N ALA A 22 -5.34 4.83 -11.40
CA ALA A 22 -3.99 4.80 -11.98
C ALA A 22 -2.81 4.99 -10.99
N VAL A 23 -3.04 5.02 -9.66
CA VAL A 23 -1.93 5.09 -8.69
C VAL A 23 -1.15 3.77 -8.59
N GLY A 24 -1.67 2.69 -9.17
CA GLY A 24 -1.00 1.39 -9.26
C GLY A 24 -1.40 0.36 -8.20
N LYS A 25 -2.59 0.47 -7.60
CA LYS A 25 -3.14 -0.49 -6.63
C LYS A 25 -3.15 -1.92 -7.17
N THR A 26 -3.85 -2.12 -8.29
CA THR A 26 -3.95 -3.41 -8.98
C THR A 26 -2.58 -3.97 -9.36
N THR A 27 -1.70 -3.13 -9.90
CA THR A 27 -0.33 -3.54 -10.26
C THR A 27 0.46 -3.99 -9.03
N PHE A 28 0.34 -3.25 -7.91
CA PHE A 28 0.99 -3.58 -6.66
C PHE A 28 0.49 -4.91 -6.08
N VAL A 29 -0.83 -5.15 -6.11
CA VAL A 29 -1.43 -6.41 -5.67
C VAL A 29 -1.03 -7.57 -6.58
N LYS A 30 -1.16 -7.43 -7.89
CA LYS A 30 -0.79 -8.46 -8.87
C LYS A 30 0.69 -8.82 -8.80
N ARG A 31 1.56 -7.85 -8.52
CA ARG A 31 2.98 -8.11 -8.31
C ARG A 31 3.23 -9.10 -7.16
N HIS A 32 2.41 -9.07 -6.12
CA HIS A 32 2.48 -10.03 -5.01
C HIS A 32 1.85 -11.39 -5.35
N LEU A 33 0.88 -11.43 -6.26
CA LEU A 33 0.19 -12.65 -6.65
C LEU A 33 0.97 -13.49 -7.65
N THR A 34 1.45 -12.84 -8.71
CA THR A 34 2.03 -13.53 -9.87
C THR A 34 3.52 -13.25 -10.05
N GLY A 35 4.07 -12.28 -9.31
CA GLY A 35 5.40 -11.77 -9.53
C GLY A 35 5.54 -10.90 -10.78
N GLU A 36 4.48 -10.72 -11.58
CA GLU A 36 4.49 -9.98 -12.84
C GLU A 36 4.17 -8.50 -12.65
N PHE A 37 4.72 -7.67 -13.51
CA PHE A 37 4.39 -6.25 -13.61
C PHE A 37 3.51 -6.00 -14.82
N GLU A 38 2.28 -5.56 -14.58
CA GLU A 38 1.32 -5.25 -15.65
C GLU A 38 1.59 -3.85 -16.21
N LYS A 39 2.09 -3.80 -17.47
CA LYS A 39 2.46 -2.53 -18.15
C LYS A 39 1.27 -1.73 -18.64
N LYS A 40 0.14 -2.41 -18.91
CA LYS A 40 -1.04 -1.79 -19.49
C LYS A 40 -2.03 -1.40 -18.40
N TYR A 41 -2.35 -0.13 -18.32
CA TYR A 41 -3.40 0.33 -17.42
C TYR A 41 -4.78 -0.07 -17.97
N LEU A 42 -5.47 -0.89 -17.19
CA LEU A 42 -6.91 -1.15 -17.34
C LEU A 42 -7.59 -0.69 -16.04
N ALA A 43 -8.63 0.14 -16.19
CA ALA A 43 -9.36 0.60 -15.00
C ALA A 43 -10.08 -0.56 -14.33
N THR A 44 -9.85 -0.77 -13.03
CA THR A 44 -10.58 -1.76 -12.23
C THR A 44 -12.06 -1.37 -12.18
N GLN A 45 -12.94 -2.30 -12.51
CA GLN A 45 -14.39 -2.10 -12.40
C GLN A 45 -14.90 -2.71 -11.09
N GLY A 46 -15.40 -1.86 -10.19
CA GLY A 46 -15.88 -2.32 -8.89
C GLY A 46 -14.74 -2.75 -7.93
N VAL A 47 -14.61 -4.05 -7.69
CA VAL A 47 -13.59 -4.63 -6.81
C VAL A 47 -13.07 -5.94 -7.39
N GLU A 48 -11.75 -6.16 -7.30
CA GLU A 48 -11.12 -7.44 -7.60
C GLU A 48 -10.67 -8.07 -6.27
N VAL A 49 -11.11 -9.29 -5.98
CA VAL A 49 -10.76 -10.00 -4.75
C VAL A 49 -9.74 -11.07 -5.05
N SER A 50 -8.62 -11.04 -4.36
CA SER A 50 -7.52 -11.99 -4.51
C SER A 50 -7.01 -12.46 -3.14
N GLN A 51 -6.19 -13.51 -3.13
CA GLN A 51 -5.65 -14.08 -1.90
C GLN A 51 -4.13 -14.22 -2.01
N VAL A 52 -3.42 -13.75 -1.00
CA VAL A 52 -1.97 -13.92 -0.87
C VAL A 52 -1.67 -14.60 0.47
N VAL A 53 -0.86 -15.64 0.46
CA VAL A 53 -0.38 -16.31 1.69
C VAL A 53 1.04 -15.85 1.98
N PHE A 54 1.23 -15.29 3.17
CA PHE A 54 2.53 -14.92 3.70
C PHE A 54 2.98 -15.98 4.71
N TYR A 55 4.16 -16.57 4.46
CA TYR A 55 4.77 -17.52 5.40
C TYR A 55 5.55 -16.75 6.44
N THR A 56 5.05 -16.75 7.66
CA THR A 56 5.57 -15.96 8.78
C THR A 56 6.09 -16.83 9.91
N THR A 57 6.80 -16.24 10.86
CA THR A 57 7.20 -16.90 12.10
C THR A 57 6.03 -17.40 12.95
N HIS A 58 4.80 -16.92 12.70
CA HIS A 58 3.56 -17.41 13.31
C HIS A 58 2.81 -18.43 12.44
N GLY A 59 3.46 -18.96 11.39
CA GLY A 59 2.84 -19.82 10.39
C GLY A 59 2.28 -19.04 9.20
N PRO A 60 1.61 -19.76 8.27
CA PRO A 60 1.03 -19.14 7.08
C PRO A 60 -0.16 -18.23 7.44
N ILE A 61 -0.09 -16.96 7.05
CA ILE A 61 -1.19 -15.98 7.21
C ILE A 61 -1.71 -15.62 5.82
N ARG A 62 -3.02 -15.73 5.62
CA ARG A 62 -3.67 -15.34 4.38
C ARG A 62 -4.23 -13.93 4.48
N LEU A 63 -3.90 -13.09 3.49
CA LEU A 63 -4.59 -11.83 3.25
C LEU A 63 -5.55 -11.99 2.07
N VAL A 64 -6.84 -11.77 2.33
CA VAL A 64 -7.89 -11.62 1.31
C VAL A 64 -7.91 -10.15 0.92
N ILE A 65 -7.34 -9.85 -0.25
CA ILE A 65 -7.10 -8.49 -0.72
C ILE A 65 -8.25 -8.04 -1.59
N TRP A 66 -8.89 -6.94 -1.21
CA TRP A 66 -9.95 -6.27 -1.93
C TRP A 66 -9.35 -5.04 -2.62
N ASP A 67 -8.94 -5.22 -3.89
CA ASP A 67 -8.44 -4.13 -4.75
C ASP A 67 -9.63 -3.36 -5.32
N THR A 68 -9.83 -2.14 -4.83
CA THR A 68 -11.00 -1.34 -5.18
C THR A 68 -10.72 -0.41 -6.35
N ALA A 69 -11.75 -0.15 -7.17
CA ALA A 69 -11.70 0.85 -8.22
C ALA A 69 -11.37 2.24 -7.66
N GLY A 70 -10.40 2.92 -8.26
CA GLY A 70 -9.98 4.26 -7.85
C GLY A 70 -10.86 5.40 -8.41
N GLN A 71 -11.95 5.09 -9.13
CA GLN A 71 -12.83 6.10 -9.70
C GLN A 71 -13.80 6.61 -8.64
N GLU A 72 -13.78 7.93 -8.41
CA GLU A 72 -14.60 8.62 -7.38
C GLU A 72 -16.11 8.53 -7.59
N LYS A 73 -16.56 8.23 -8.81
CA LYS A 73 -17.98 8.24 -9.20
C LYS A 73 -18.85 7.13 -8.59
N LEU A 74 -18.25 6.15 -7.90
CA LEU A 74 -18.93 4.98 -7.33
C LEU A 74 -19.12 5.07 -5.79
N GLY A 75 -19.24 6.26 -5.23
CA GLY A 75 -19.19 6.54 -3.79
C GLY A 75 -20.01 5.61 -2.88
N GLY A 76 -21.27 5.35 -3.17
CA GLY A 76 -22.13 4.55 -2.28
C GLY A 76 -21.87 3.04 -2.29
N LEU A 77 -21.48 2.46 -3.43
CA LEU A 77 -21.15 1.03 -3.53
C LEU A 77 -19.83 0.67 -2.86
N ARG A 78 -18.91 1.63 -2.76
CA ARG A 78 -17.56 1.44 -2.23
C ARG A 78 -17.55 1.11 -0.74
N GLU A 79 -18.46 1.68 0.02
CA GLU A 79 -18.58 1.48 1.47
C GLU A 79 -18.81 0.02 1.82
N GLY A 80 -19.61 -0.70 1.01
CA GLY A 80 -19.84 -2.12 1.18
C GLY A 80 -18.57 -2.97 1.10
N TYR A 81 -17.56 -2.51 0.35
CA TYR A 81 -16.28 -3.23 0.25
C TYR A 81 -15.43 -3.10 1.50
N TYR A 82 -15.62 -2.04 2.30
CA TYR A 82 -14.85 -1.77 3.53
C TYR A 82 -15.36 -2.55 4.74
N ILE A 83 -16.63 -2.94 4.74
CA ILE A 83 -17.24 -3.67 5.86
C ILE A 83 -16.45 -4.94 6.17
N GLY A 84 -16.10 -5.11 7.45
CA GLY A 84 -15.34 -6.27 7.92
C GLY A 84 -13.86 -6.27 7.51
N ALA A 85 -13.29 -5.13 7.05
CA ALA A 85 -11.87 -5.01 6.84
C ALA A 85 -11.11 -5.11 8.17
N HIS A 86 -10.01 -5.87 8.17
CA HIS A 86 -9.11 -6.01 9.32
C HIS A 86 -7.93 -5.05 9.23
N CYS A 87 -7.57 -4.62 8.02
CA CYS A 87 -6.53 -3.62 7.77
C CYS A 87 -6.72 -2.97 6.39
N ALA A 88 -6.01 -1.86 6.15
CA ALA A 88 -6.11 -1.14 4.89
C ALA A 88 -4.78 -0.55 4.41
N ILE A 89 -4.65 -0.43 3.09
CA ILE A 89 -3.60 0.34 2.42
C ILE A 89 -4.26 1.52 1.71
N ILE A 90 -3.80 2.74 1.99
CA ILE A 90 -4.13 3.94 1.20
C ILE A 90 -2.95 4.20 0.28
N MET A 91 -3.17 4.18 -1.04
CA MET A 91 -2.11 4.35 -2.02
C MET A 91 -2.29 5.62 -2.84
N PHE A 92 -1.18 6.36 -3.02
CA PHE A 92 -1.09 7.48 -3.94
C PHE A 92 0.13 7.33 -4.85
N ASP A 93 0.20 8.13 -5.90
CA ASP A 93 1.29 8.19 -6.88
C ASP A 93 2.18 9.40 -6.59
N VAL A 94 3.47 9.20 -6.31
CA VAL A 94 4.39 10.30 -5.99
C VAL A 94 4.61 11.26 -7.18
N THR A 95 4.21 10.87 -8.40
CA THR A 95 4.24 11.71 -9.60
C THR A 95 2.95 12.53 -9.80
N SER A 96 1.94 12.34 -8.93
CA SER A 96 0.64 13.00 -9.01
C SER A 96 0.28 13.72 -7.70
N ARG A 97 0.35 15.06 -7.70
CA ARG A 97 -0.07 15.87 -6.54
C ARG A 97 -1.54 15.67 -6.17
N ILE A 98 -2.40 15.48 -7.16
CA ILE A 98 -3.85 15.29 -6.95
C ILE A 98 -4.10 14.00 -6.16
N SER A 99 -3.43 12.91 -6.50
CA SER A 99 -3.61 11.64 -5.79
C SER A 99 -3.19 11.72 -4.31
N TYR A 100 -2.17 12.52 -3.98
CA TYR A 100 -1.80 12.78 -2.60
C TYR A 100 -2.81 13.70 -1.90
N LYS A 101 -3.30 14.74 -2.57
CA LYS A 101 -4.33 15.65 -2.03
C LYS A 101 -5.61 14.90 -1.64
N ASN A 102 -5.92 13.79 -2.32
CA ASN A 102 -7.10 12.98 -2.04
C ASN A 102 -6.91 11.95 -0.89
N VAL A 103 -5.69 11.79 -0.37
CA VAL A 103 -5.40 10.85 0.75
C VAL A 103 -6.27 11.10 1.99
N PRO A 104 -6.48 12.35 2.46
CA PRO A 104 -7.36 12.61 3.61
C PRO A 104 -8.79 12.14 3.40
N LYS A 105 -9.32 12.26 2.17
CA LYS A 105 -10.67 11.77 1.81
C LYS A 105 -10.74 10.25 1.91
N TRP A 106 -9.75 9.53 1.35
CA TRP A 106 -9.69 8.06 1.44
C TRP A 106 -9.59 7.59 2.89
N HIS A 107 -8.78 8.27 3.70
CA HIS A 107 -8.65 7.96 5.12
C HIS A 107 -9.97 8.17 5.86
N LYS A 108 -10.65 9.31 5.64
CA LYS A 108 -11.95 9.63 6.24
C LYS A 108 -13.02 8.60 5.86
N ASP A 109 -13.06 8.17 4.60
CA ASP A 109 -14.02 7.16 4.13
C ASP A 109 -13.80 5.80 4.81
N LEU A 110 -12.53 5.38 4.95
CA LEU A 110 -12.17 4.16 5.66
C LEU A 110 -12.52 4.22 7.15
N THR A 111 -12.10 5.27 7.86
CA THR A 111 -12.28 5.37 9.32
C THR A 111 -13.73 5.58 9.73
N ARG A 112 -14.58 6.08 8.82
CA ARG A 112 -16.02 6.16 9.05
C ARG A 112 -16.69 4.78 9.12
N ILE A 113 -16.15 3.77 8.43
CA ILE A 113 -16.76 2.43 8.31
C ILE A 113 -15.99 1.41 9.12
N CYS A 114 -14.67 1.54 9.18
CA CYS A 114 -13.75 0.61 9.82
C CYS A 114 -13.11 1.29 11.02
N GLU A 115 -13.68 1.08 12.21
CA GLU A 115 -13.12 1.65 13.43
C GLU A 115 -11.85 0.90 13.84
N ASN A 116 -10.80 1.68 14.17
CA ASN A 116 -9.55 1.19 14.79
C ASN A 116 -8.78 0.08 14.07
N ILE A 117 -8.88 0.00 12.74
CA ILE A 117 -8.06 -0.94 11.96
C ILE A 117 -6.67 -0.38 11.68
N PRO A 118 -5.62 -1.22 11.59
CA PRO A 118 -4.31 -0.80 11.09
C PRO A 118 -4.41 -0.26 9.66
N ILE A 119 -3.91 0.95 9.44
CA ILE A 119 -3.83 1.59 8.13
C ILE A 119 -2.37 1.92 7.83
N VAL A 120 -1.95 1.73 6.57
CA VAL A 120 -0.65 2.16 6.08
C VAL A 120 -0.83 3.05 4.85
N LEU A 121 -0.08 4.16 4.80
CA LEU A 121 -0.01 5.03 3.63
C LEU A 121 1.15 4.58 2.73
N VAL A 122 0.91 4.49 1.44
CA VAL A 122 1.89 4.03 0.46
C VAL A 122 2.01 5.04 -0.68
N GLY A 123 3.22 5.58 -0.88
CA GLY A 123 3.59 6.37 -2.06
C GLY A 123 4.23 5.46 -3.11
N ASN A 124 3.54 5.23 -4.21
CA ASN A 124 4.01 4.36 -5.29
C ASN A 124 4.70 5.14 -6.41
N LYS A 125 5.41 4.41 -7.28
CA LYS A 125 6.15 4.89 -8.47
C LYS A 125 7.38 5.74 -8.13
N VAL A 126 8.04 5.43 -7.01
CA VAL A 126 9.26 6.15 -6.60
C VAL A 126 10.47 5.90 -7.51
N ASP A 127 10.39 4.91 -8.41
CA ASP A 127 11.35 4.68 -9.49
C ASP A 127 11.35 5.82 -10.53
N SER A 128 10.30 6.63 -10.57
CA SER A 128 10.20 7.77 -11.50
C SER A 128 11.01 8.95 -11.00
N LYS A 129 11.86 9.49 -11.89
CA LYS A 129 12.59 10.74 -11.63
C LYS A 129 11.68 11.99 -11.63
N ASP A 130 10.45 11.88 -12.18
CA ASP A 130 9.44 12.94 -12.20
C ASP A 130 8.61 12.98 -10.91
N ARG A 131 9.27 12.87 -9.75
CA ARG A 131 8.60 12.94 -8.45
C ARG A 131 8.07 14.36 -8.21
N LYS A 132 6.74 14.51 -8.07
CA LYS A 132 6.04 15.79 -7.83
C LYS A 132 5.66 15.99 -6.38
N VAL A 133 5.51 14.90 -5.61
CA VAL A 133 5.25 14.93 -4.17
C VAL A 133 6.56 14.59 -3.45
N LYS A 134 7.26 15.62 -2.99
CA LYS A 134 8.55 15.45 -2.29
C LYS A 134 8.33 14.87 -0.90
N ALA A 135 9.32 14.17 -0.35
CA ALA A 135 9.24 13.54 0.97
C ALA A 135 8.79 14.51 2.07
N ARG A 136 9.31 15.75 2.08
CA ARG A 136 8.96 16.81 3.04
C ARG A 136 7.47 17.24 2.99
N GLN A 137 6.80 17.01 1.87
CA GLN A 137 5.39 17.38 1.66
C GLN A 137 4.43 16.27 2.12
N ILE A 138 4.96 15.06 2.39
CA ILE A 138 4.17 13.91 2.81
C ILE A 138 4.05 13.96 4.34
N THR A 139 3.10 14.73 4.84
CA THR A 139 2.91 15.02 6.27
C THR A 139 1.68 14.36 6.86
N PHE A 140 0.71 13.97 6.02
CA PHE A 140 -0.58 13.43 6.45
C PHE A 140 -0.43 12.23 7.39
N HIS A 141 0.46 11.29 7.08
CA HIS A 141 0.69 10.10 7.92
C HIS A 141 1.11 10.45 9.36
N ARG A 142 1.88 11.54 9.52
CA ARG A 142 2.32 12.04 10.84
C ARG A 142 1.17 12.72 11.60
N LYS A 143 0.27 13.44 10.86
CA LYS A 143 -0.89 14.12 11.46
C LYS A 143 -1.91 13.13 12.05
N VAL A 144 -2.10 11.97 11.40
CA VAL A 144 -3.07 10.94 11.81
C VAL A 144 -2.42 9.70 12.43
N ASN A 145 -1.10 9.73 12.67
CA ASN A 145 -0.31 8.67 13.31
C ASN A 145 -0.46 7.29 12.63
N ILE A 146 -0.30 7.25 11.31
CA ILE A 146 -0.21 6.01 10.53
C ILE A 146 1.17 5.85 9.91
N GLN A 147 1.57 4.61 9.58
CA GLN A 147 2.87 4.35 8.96
C GLN A 147 2.86 4.72 7.47
N TYR A 148 4.01 5.21 6.97
CA TYR A 148 4.23 5.53 5.57
C TYR A 148 5.39 4.73 4.97
N TYR A 149 5.24 4.30 3.71
CA TYR A 149 6.30 3.70 2.90
C TYR A 149 6.31 4.27 1.48
N ASP A 150 7.51 4.58 1.00
CA ASP A 150 7.82 4.76 -0.42
C ASP A 150 7.98 3.37 -1.05
N VAL A 151 7.26 3.08 -2.15
CA VAL A 151 7.36 1.81 -2.86
C VAL A 151 7.45 2.00 -4.37
N SER A 152 7.92 0.98 -5.07
CA SER A 152 7.75 0.86 -6.51
C SER A 152 7.36 -0.57 -6.87
N ALA A 153 6.17 -0.76 -7.39
CA ALA A 153 5.73 -2.03 -7.95
C ALA A 153 6.55 -2.43 -9.19
N LYS A 154 7.16 -1.46 -9.90
CA LYS A 154 7.95 -1.68 -11.10
C LYS A 154 9.37 -2.14 -10.79
N SER A 155 10.00 -1.57 -9.74
CA SER A 155 11.38 -1.88 -9.35
C SER A 155 11.49 -2.81 -8.15
N ASN A 156 10.38 -3.30 -7.61
CA ASN A 156 10.28 -4.08 -6.36
C ASN A 156 10.83 -3.34 -5.12
N TYR A 157 10.96 -2.01 -5.19
CA TYR A 157 11.49 -1.24 -4.08
C TYR A 157 10.52 -1.24 -2.90
N GLN A 158 10.96 -1.76 -1.76
CA GLN A 158 10.25 -1.82 -0.48
C GLN A 158 8.83 -2.41 -0.54
N TYR A 159 8.51 -3.19 -1.59
CA TYR A 159 7.14 -3.63 -1.88
C TYR A 159 6.55 -4.56 -0.81
N GLU A 160 7.38 -5.30 -0.03
CA GLU A 160 6.92 -6.17 1.06
C GLU A 160 6.64 -5.41 2.37
N LYS A 161 7.28 -4.26 2.59
CA LYS A 161 7.23 -3.53 3.85
C LYS A 161 5.81 -3.17 4.32
N PRO A 162 4.90 -2.69 3.45
CA PRO A 162 3.52 -2.39 3.85
C PRO A 162 2.79 -3.61 4.40
N PHE A 163 2.95 -4.76 3.76
CA PHE A 163 2.30 -6.00 4.20
C PHE A 163 2.89 -6.49 5.52
N LEU A 164 4.22 -6.51 5.64
CA LEU A 164 4.88 -6.93 6.88
C LEU A 164 4.47 -6.05 8.07
N TYR A 165 4.36 -4.74 7.87
CA TYR A 165 3.84 -3.83 8.90
C TYR A 165 2.43 -4.21 9.33
N LEU A 166 1.51 -4.43 8.37
CA LEU A 166 0.13 -4.79 8.67
C LEU A 166 0.05 -6.16 9.36
N LEU A 167 0.81 -7.15 8.92
CA LEU A 167 0.88 -8.47 9.55
C LEU A 167 1.35 -8.39 11.02
N ARG A 168 2.36 -7.57 11.30
CA ARG A 168 2.83 -7.30 12.67
C ARG A 168 1.74 -6.67 13.56
N ARG A 169 1.00 -5.73 13.00
CA ARG A 169 -0.11 -5.08 13.72
C ARG A 169 -1.26 -6.05 13.98
N LEU A 170 -1.63 -6.86 12.99
CA LEU A 170 -2.70 -7.86 13.09
C LEU A 170 -2.36 -9.00 14.05
N ALA A 171 -1.11 -9.46 14.04
CA ALA A 171 -0.61 -10.49 14.94
C ALA A 171 -0.27 -9.96 16.35
N ASN A 172 -0.31 -8.63 16.54
CA ASN A 172 0.15 -7.96 17.75
C ASN A 172 1.58 -8.38 18.17
N ASP A 173 2.45 -8.59 17.17
CA ASP A 173 3.86 -8.96 17.36
C ASP A 173 4.77 -8.14 16.45
N ALA A 174 5.53 -7.22 17.04
CA ALA A 174 6.48 -6.36 16.33
C ALA A 174 7.66 -7.14 15.72
N ASN A 175 7.96 -8.34 16.23
CA ASN A 175 9.09 -9.17 15.80
C ASN A 175 8.68 -10.18 14.72
N LEU A 176 7.39 -10.27 14.36
CA LEU A 176 6.94 -11.13 13.28
C LEU A 176 7.77 -10.86 12.02
N SER A 177 8.28 -11.92 11.41
CA SER A 177 9.07 -11.84 10.17
C SER A 177 8.58 -12.86 9.14
N LEU A 178 8.87 -12.60 7.87
CA LEU A 178 8.64 -13.54 6.79
C LEU A 178 9.74 -14.62 6.85
N VAL A 179 9.35 -15.88 6.85
CA VAL A 179 10.28 -17.03 6.82
C VAL A 179 10.58 -17.51 5.42
N GLN A 180 9.80 -17.07 4.44
CA GLN A 180 9.98 -17.34 3.03
C GLN A 180 9.82 -16.05 2.24
N ALA A 181 10.84 -15.70 1.45
CA ALA A 181 10.72 -14.63 0.49
C ALA A 181 9.68 -14.99 -0.58
N MET A 182 8.87 -14.03 -0.98
CA MET A 182 7.97 -14.23 -2.12
C MET A 182 8.79 -14.43 -3.39
N ALA A 183 8.42 -15.44 -4.19
CA ALA A 183 9.02 -15.67 -5.50
C ALA A 183 8.56 -14.58 -6.46
N LEU A 184 9.29 -13.49 -6.50
CA LEU A 184 9.06 -12.43 -7.48
C LEU A 184 9.86 -12.68 -8.74
N LEU A 185 9.26 -12.28 -9.86
CA LEU A 185 10.02 -12.09 -11.07
C LEU A 185 10.97 -10.89 -10.90
N PRO A 186 12.11 -10.88 -11.61
CA PRO A 186 13.02 -9.73 -11.59
C PRO A 186 12.29 -8.42 -11.86
N PRO A 187 12.75 -7.30 -11.27
CA PRO A 187 12.13 -6.00 -11.52
C PRO A 187 12.25 -5.63 -13.01
N GLU A 188 11.23 -4.96 -13.54
CA GLU A 188 11.27 -4.43 -14.92
C GLU A 188 12.39 -3.40 -15.12
N ILE A 189 12.67 -2.64 -14.08
CA ILE A 189 13.76 -1.68 -14.01
C ILE A 189 14.35 -1.76 -12.61
N PRO A 190 15.60 -2.21 -12.44
CA PRO A 190 16.25 -2.14 -11.15
C PRO A 190 16.37 -0.67 -10.72
N ILE A 191 16.09 -0.37 -9.47
CA ILE A 191 16.33 0.96 -8.92
C ILE A 191 17.84 1.10 -8.68
N ASP A 192 18.38 2.23 -9.10
CA ASP A 192 19.77 2.57 -8.81
C ASP A 192 20.01 2.61 -7.30
N PRO A 193 21.03 1.92 -6.76
CA PRO A 193 21.31 1.88 -5.32
C PRO A 193 21.54 3.26 -4.71
N GLU A 194 22.21 4.19 -5.44
CA GLU A 194 22.45 5.55 -4.96
C GLU A 194 21.15 6.33 -4.88
N TYR A 195 20.28 6.17 -5.89
CA TYR A 195 18.95 6.78 -5.91
C TYR A 195 18.05 6.21 -4.80
N ALA A 196 18.11 4.90 -4.54
CA ALA A 196 17.39 4.27 -3.43
C ALA A 196 17.86 4.82 -2.07
N ALA A 197 19.17 4.99 -1.89
CA ALA A 197 19.74 5.58 -0.68
C ALA A 197 19.35 7.07 -0.52
N GLN A 198 19.26 7.80 -1.63
CA GLN A 198 18.80 9.19 -1.62
C GLN A 198 17.33 9.28 -1.17
N ILE A 199 16.44 8.45 -1.72
CA ILE A 199 15.01 8.39 -1.33
C ILE A 199 14.89 8.14 0.19
N GLU A 200 15.62 7.17 0.70
CA GLU A 200 15.58 6.84 2.13
C GLU A 200 16.10 7.98 3.01
N LYS A 201 17.19 8.64 2.61
CA LYS A 201 17.74 9.81 3.30
C LYS A 201 16.76 10.98 3.30
N GLU A 202 16.14 11.27 2.16
CA GLU A 202 15.13 12.34 2.06
C GLU A 202 13.93 12.05 2.95
N ARG A 203 13.47 10.79 3.02
CA ARG A 203 12.39 10.35 3.90
C ARG A 203 12.75 10.54 5.37
N GLN A 204 13.92 10.06 5.81
CA GLN A 204 14.40 10.22 7.19
C GLN A 204 14.54 11.70 7.58
N ASN A 205 15.08 12.52 6.70
CA ASN A 205 15.18 13.95 6.93
C ASN A 205 13.80 14.61 7.08
N ALA A 206 12.83 14.20 6.27
CA ALA A 206 11.47 14.72 6.34
C ALA A 206 10.75 14.32 7.64
N GLU A 207 10.98 13.11 8.15
CA GLU A 207 10.43 12.64 9.42
C GLU A 207 10.93 13.47 10.63
N ASN A 208 12.18 13.95 10.57
CA ASN A 208 12.80 14.76 11.63
C ASN A 208 12.44 16.26 11.57
N GLN A 209 11.78 16.71 10.50
CA GLN A 209 11.34 18.11 10.40
C GLN A 209 10.03 18.33 11.19
N PRO A 210 9.83 19.53 11.76
CA PRO A 210 8.53 19.87 12.34
C PRO A 210 7.42 19.75 11.29
N LEU A 211 6.18 19.48 11.76
CA LEU A 211 5.03 19.55 10.86
C LEU A 211 4.86 21.00 10.40
N PRO A 212 4.54 21.24 9.12
CA PRO A 212 4.23 22.58 8.65
C PRO A 212 2.97 23.09 9.37
N ASP A 213 2.91 24.40 9.60
CA ASP A 213 1.71 25.04 10.07
C ASP A 213 0.59 24.88 9.05
N GLU A 214 -0.67 25.01 9.52
CA GLU A 214 -1.83 24.78 8.64
C GLU A 214 -1.86 25.70 7.42
N GLU A 215 -1.26 26.89 7.52
CA GLU A 215 -1.19 27.89 6.43
C GLU A 215 -0.16 27.50 5.37
N ASP A 216 0.90 26.76 5.76
CA ASP A 216 1.99 26.33 4.89
C ASP A 216 1.77 24.96 4.25
N ASP A 217 0.64 24.30 4.54
CA ASP A 217 0.36 22.99 3.96
C ASP A 217 -0.16 23.11 2.52
N GLU A 218 0.73 22.88 1.56
CA GLU A 218 0.46 22.95 0.11
C GLU A 218 -0.68 22.02 -0.35
N PHE A 219 -1.14 21.10 0.50
CA PHE A 219 -2.14 20.08 0.16
C PHE A 219 -3.44 20.17 0.99
N LYS A 220 -3.64 21.28 1.68
CA LYS A 220 -4.85 21.55 2.45
C LYS A 220 -6.09 21.75 1.56
#